data_bfae2cb87285ed3278739b61a5fa6a2c
#
_entry.id   bfae2cb87285ed3278739b61a5fa6a2c
#
_cell.length_a   1.000
_cell.length_b   1.000
_cell.length_c   1.000
_cell.angle_alpha   90.00
_cell.angle_beta   90.00
_cell.angle_gamma   90.00
#
_symmetry.space_group_name_H-M   'P 1'
#
loop_
_entity.id
_entity.type
_entity.pdbx_description
1 polymer ?
#
loop_
_entity_poly.entity_id
_entity_poly.type
_entity_poly.pdbx_seq_one_letter_code
_entity_poly.pdbx_strand_id
1 'polypeptide(L)'
;GYLYGRTYEAVKKKKLAILCQNNLQNSPGKCYVFRNLSEEWMLSMRYAVKLSTYACYETLLDTHILPEFGDMPLRYISSASVYAFSEKLKRQGLSPRTIKNLLILFHSILRYGEKQGYLNLSQLEFRYPKINTSPFQLISHEHLTKLITVLSAEDSEFSIGILLCIYTGIRVGELSGIRWEDIDFDKKLLHIRRTISRIKNLDYSGESDDEPKTVLMIGPPKSVSSIRDIPIPDFLLKKMKRIAAEPDSYLLTGTNRKCMEPRNIQRKFQKLLQQCEIPSINIHSLRHAFATRCTEMGFDSKTLSEILGHSSVKITMDIYVHSSIKQKQKCMEKLNY
;
A
#
# COMPACT_ATOMS: atom_id res chain seq x y z
N GLY A 1 -12.46 1.88 -39.35
CA GLY A 1 -12.52 0.41 -39.44
C GLY A 1 -12.75 -0.21 -38.07
N TYR A 2 -13.47 -1.32 -38.02
CA TYR A 2 -13.70 -2.05 -36.75
C TYR A 2 -12.54 -3.00 -36.50
N LEU A 3 -12.14 -3.13 -35.19
CA LEU A 3 -11.10 -4.04 -34.73
C LEU A 3 -11.74 -5.23 -34.05
N TYR A 4 -11.42 -6.44 -34.47
CA TYR A 4 -11.94 -7.68 -33.95
C TYR A 4 -10.83 -8.47 -33.23
N GLY A 5 -11.13 -9.03 -32.05
CA GLY A 5 -10.25 -9.94 -31.30
C GLY A 5 -11.05 -10.84 -30.39
N ARG A 6 -10.52 -12.03 -30.05
CA ARG A 6 -11.17 -13.00 -29.16
C ARG A 6 -11.26 -12.56 -27.69
N THR A 7 -10.49 -11.54 -27.30
CA THR A 7 -10.51 -10.93 -25.97
C THR A 7 -10.35 -9.42 -26.08
N TYR A 8 -10.84 -8.66 -25.11
CA TYR A 8 -10.65 -7.22 -25.01
C TYR A 8 -9.16 -6.83 -25.09
N GLU A 9 -8.27 -7.62 -24.49
CA GLU A 9 -6.82 -7.41 -24.60
C GLU A 9 -6.30 -7.54 -26.03
N ALA A 10 -6.80 -8.50 -26.80
CA ALA A 10 -6.40 -8.69 -28.19
C ALA A 10 -6.85 -7.51 -29.06
N VAL A 11 -8.04 -6.96 -28.80
CA VAL A 11 -8.56 -5.77 -29.48
C VAL A 11 -7.78 -4.52 -29.06
N LYS A 12 -7.52 -4.35 -27.76
CA LYS A 12 -6.73 -3.25 -27.19
C LYS A 12 -5.29 -3.28 -27.74
N LYS A 13 -4.67 -4.47 -27.83
CA LYS A 13 -3.33 -4.66 -28.40
C LYS A 13 -3.29 -4.34 -29.90
N LYS A 14 -4.30 -4.74 -30.67
CA LYS A 14 -4.43 -4.39 -32.10
C LYS A 14 -4.67 -2.90 -32.30
N LYS A 15 -5.54 -2.27 -31.49
CA LYS A 15 -5.77 -0.81 -31.53
C LYS A 15 -4.47 -0.05 -31.27
N LEU A 16 -3.68 -0.48 -30.33
CA LEU A 16 -2.39 0.13 -29.99
C LEU A 16 -1.33 -0.07 -31.08
N ALA A 17 -1.24 -1.28 -31.67
CA ALA A 17 -0.34 -1.52 -32.78
C ALA A 17 -0.66 -0.61 -33.96
N ILE A 18 -1.94 -0.37 -34.25
CA ILE A 18 -2.38 0.53 -35.31
C ILE A 18 -2.13 1.99 -34.93
N LEU A 19 -2.32 2.39 -33.66
CA LEU A 19 -1.97 3.73 -33.17
C LEU A 19 -0.47 3.97 -33.26
N CYS A 20 0.36 2.99 -32.89
CA CYS A 20 1.82 3.07 -33.07
C CYS A 20 2.24 3.12 -34.53
N GLN A 21 1.63 2.33 -35.43
CA GLN A 21 1.91 2.36 -36.84
C GLN A 21 1.48 3.67 -37.54
N ASN A 22 0.34 4.24 -37.11
CA ASN A 22 -0.13 5.53 -37.63
C ASN A 22 0.68 6.73 -37.11
N ASN A 23 1.37 6.60 -35.98
CA ASN A 23 2.25 7.63 -35.41
C ASN A 23 3.65 7.66 -36.04
N LEU A 24 4.07 6.57 -36.73
CA LEU A 24 5.33 6.52 -37.50
C LEU A 24 5.23 7.25 -38.86
N GLN A 25 4.02 7.62 -39.28
CA GLN A 25 3.85 8.51 -40.44
C GLN A 25 3.60 9.93 -39.91
N ASN A 26 4.69 10.67 -39.73
CA ASN A 26 4.70 12.11 -39.46
C ASN A 26 3.94 12.87 -40.52
N SER A 27 2.63 13.00 -40.38
CA SER A 27 1.84 13.99 -41.09
C SER A 27 1.81 15.26 -40.24
N PRO A 28 2.26 16.42 -40.75
CA PRO A 28 2.18 17.69 -40.05
C PRO A 28 0.69 18.08 -39.91
N GLY A 29 0.08 17.80 -38.73
CA GLY A 29 -1.32 18.17 -38.47
C GLY A 29 -2.06 17.37 -37.43
N LYS A 30 -1.65 16.17 -37.06
CA LYS A 30 -2.29 15.43 -35.94
C LYS A 30 -1.74 15.89 -34.61
N CYS A 31 -2.58 16.59 -33.85
CA CYS A 31 -2.27 17.06 -32.52
C CYS A 31 -2.18 15.86 -31.53
N TYR A 32 -0.96 15.54 -31.08
CA TYR A 32 -0.74 14.47 -30.10
C TYR A 32 -1.22 14.93 -28.73
N VAL A 33 -2.27 14.25 -28.21
CA VAL A 33 -2.89 14.61 -26.94
C VAL A 33 -2.31 13.81 -25.76
N PHE A 34 -2.48 14.33 -24.55
CA PHE A 34 -1.95 13.68 -23.34
C PHE A 34 -2.49 12.26 -23.14
N ARG A 35 -3.74 11.98 -23.50
CA ARG A 35 -4.33 10.64 -23.41
C ARG A 35 -3.49 9.59 -24.16
N ASN A 36 -3.08 9.87 -25.38
CA ASN A 36 -2.27 8.95 -26.18
C ASN A 36 -0.91 8.70 -25.52
N LEU A 37 -0.27 9.76 -25.01
CA LEU A 37 0.99 9.65 -24.28
C LEU A 37 0.84 8.81 -23.00
N SER A 38 -0.25 9.02 -22.25
CA SER A 38 -0.50 8.27 -21.03
C SER A 38 -0.77 6.79 -21.28
N GLU A 39 -1.46 6.44 -22.36
CA GLU A 39 -1.69 5.06 -22.79
C GLU A 39 -0.38 4.35 -23.17
N GLU A 40 0.49 5.02 -23.93
CA GLU A 40 1.82 4.48 -24.29
C GLU A 40 2.70 4.27 -23.03
N TRP A 41 2.72 5.27 -22.15
CA TRP A 41 3.45 5.16 -20.89
C TRP A 41 2.92 4.03 -20.02
N MET A 42 1.61 3.90 -19.88
CA MET A 42 0.99 2.82 -19.11
C MET A 42 1.37 1.45 -19.68
N LEU A 43 1.41 1.29 -20.99
CA LEU A 43 1.88 0.04 -21.61
C LEU A 43 3.32 -0.28 -21.26
N SER A 44 4.21 0.73 -21.28
CA SER A 44 5.61 0.56 -20.91
C SER A 44 5.77 0.14 -19.43
N MET A 45 4.82 0.56 -18.57
CA MET A 45 4.82 0.23 -17.14
C MET A 45 4.23 -1.15 -16.81
N ARG A 46 3.51 -1.79 -17.74
CA ARG A 46 2.75 -3.02 -17.46
C ARG A 46 3.59 -4.16 -16.85
N TYR A 47 4.82 -4.29 -17.32
CA TYR A 47 5.76 -5.33 -16.84
C TYR A 47 6.88 -4.75 -15.96
N ALA A 48 7.01 -3.43 -15.90
CA ALA A 48 8.03 -2.75 -15.12
C ALA A 48 7.67 -2.59 -13.65
N VAL A 49 6.37 -2.59 -13.33
CA VAL A 49 5.88 -2.38 -11.96
C VAL A 49 4.93 -3.50 -11.53
N LYS A 50 4.74 -3.64 -10.20
CA LYS A 50 3.76 -4.60 -9.67
C LYS A 50 2.35 -4.25 -10.10
N LEU A 51 1.50 -5.27 -10.28
CA LEU A 51 0.11 -5.13 -10.70
C LEU A 51 -0.69 -4.14 -9.83
N SER A 52 -0.46 -4.16 -8.50
CA SER A 52 -1.09 -3.21 -7.57
C SER A 52 -0.67 -1.76 -7.81
N THR A 53 0.59 -1.53 -8.21
CA THR A 53 1.09 -0.19 -8.56
C THR A 53 0.51 0.26 -9.89
N TYR A 54 0.45 -0.64 -10.87
CA TYR A 54 -0.17 -0.39 -12.16
C TYR A 54 -1.64 0.00 -12.02
N ALA A 55 -2.42 -0.78 -11.26
CA ALA A 55 -3.82 -0.49 -10.97
C ALA A 55 -4.02 0.86 -10.22
N CYS A 56 -3.06 1.22 -9.36
CA CYS A 56 -3.05 2.52 -8.70
C CYS A 56 -2.81 3.66 -9.70
N TYR A 57 -1.85 3.51 -10.59
CA TYR A 57 -1.59 4.51 -11.65
C TYR A 57 -2.81 4.70 -12.56
N GLU A 58 -3.44 3.61 -12.99
CA GLU A 58 -4.65 3.67 -13.79
C GLU A 58 -5.78 4.41 -13.07
N THR A 59 -5.99 4.10 -11.78
CA THR A 59 -7.01 4.79 -10.96
C THR A 59 -6.73 6.30 -10.84
N LEU A 60 -5.47 6.69 -10.59
CA LEU A 60 -5.09 8.10 -10.46
C LEU A 60 -5.22 8.85 -11.79
N LEU A 61 -4.88 8.19 -12.90
CA LEU A 61 -5.05 8.74 -14.25
C LEU A 61 -6.52 8.96 -14.56
N ASP A 62 -7.35 7.93 -14.46
CA ASP A 62 -8.77 7.97 -14.83
C ASP A 62 -9.55 8.96 -13.97
N THR A 63 -9.24 9.00 -12.66
CA THR A 63 -10.03 9.79 -11.71
C THR A 63 -9.65 11.28 -11.73
N HIS A 64 -8.37 11.59 -11.93
CA HIS A 64 -7.89 12.95 -11.69
C HIS A 64 -7.19 13.60 -12.86
N ILE A 65 -6.31 12.88 -13.57
CA ILE A 65 -5.44 13.50 -14.59
C ILE A 65 -6.11 13.56 -15.97
N LEU A 66 -6.68 12.45 -16.43
CA LEU A 66 -7.32 12.39 -17.74
C LEU A 66 -8.54 13.30 -17.89
N PRO A 67 -9.39 13.51 -16.85
CA PRO A 67 -10.49 14.47 -16.94
C PRO A 67 -10.03 15.92 -17.20
N GLU A 68 -8.80 16.27 -16.82
CA GLU A 68 -8.25 17.62 -16.98
C GLU A 68 -7.38 17.77 -18.24
N PHE A 69 -6.51 16.78 -18.47
CA PHE A 69 -5.47 16.88 -19.49
C PHE A 69 -5.65 15.89 -20.65
N GLY A 70 -6.56 14.92 -20.54
CA GLY A 70 -6.65 13.81 -21.50
C GLY A 70 -6.72 14.26 -22.95
N ASP A 71 -7.55 15.22 -23.25
CA ASP A 71 -7.77 15.70 -24.62
C ASP A 71 -6.94 16.95 -24.96
N MET A 72 -6.09 17.38 -24.01
CA MET A 72 -5.21 18.52 -24.21
C MET A 72 -4.01 18.15 -25.06
N PRO A 73 -3.74 18.89 -26.15
CA PRO A 73 -2.51 18.73 -26.92
C PRO A 73 -1.28 19.01 -26.07
N LEU A 74 -0.24 18.15 -26.18
CA LEU A 74 0.96 18.23 -25.35
C LEU A 74 1.62 19.62 -25.34
N ARG A 75 1.60 20.32 -26.48
CA ARG A 75 2.15 21.68 -26.63
C ARG A 75 1.46 22.76 -25.76
N TYR A 76 0.23 22.49 -25.29
CA TYR A 76 -0.52 23.42 -24.44
C TYR A 76 -0.39 23.13 -22.95
N ILE A 77 0.28 22.02 -22.58
CA ILE A 77 0.59 21.76 -21.19
C ILE A 77 1.68 22.73 -20.74
N SER A 78 1.34 23.58 -19.79
CA SER A 78 2.22 24.64 -19.31
C SER A 78 2.35 24.59 -17.78
N SER A 79 3.36 25.25 -17.23
CA SER A 79 3.51 25.40 -15.78
C SER A 79 2.27 26.03 -15.14
N ALA A 80 1.58 26.94 -15.84
CA ALA A 80 0.34 27.55 -15.36
C ALA A 80 -0.81 26.54 -15.27
N SER A 81 -0.97 25.63 -16.27
CA SER A 81 -2.00 24.60 -16.25
C SER A 81 -1.74 23.56 -15.15
N VAL A 82 -0.48 23.17 -14.92
CA VAL A 82 -0.08 22.24 -13.83
C VAL A 82 -0.36 22.87 -12.47
N TYR A 83 -0.06 24.17 -12.30
CA TYR A 83 -0.36 24.90 -11.07
C TYR A 83 -1.87 25.02 -10.82
N ALA A 84 -2.65 25.41 -11.83
CA ALA A 84 -4.11 25.46 -11.75
C ALA A 84 -4.73 24.11 -11.37
N PHE A 85 -4.22 23.01 -11.92
CA PHE A 85 -4.61 21.66 -11.56
C PHE A 85 -4.32 21.35 -10.09
N SER A 86 -3.13 21.66 -9.60
CA SER A 86 -2.77 21.48 -8.19
C SER A 86 -3.70 22.24 -7.24
N GLU A 87 -4.03 23.50 -7.56
CA GLU A 87 -4.96 24.32 -6.77
C GLU A 87 -6.41 23.80 -6.85
N LYS A 88 -6.83 23.25 -8.00
CA LYS A 88 -8.14 22.59 -8.15
C LYS A 88 -8.23 21.37 -7.23
N LEU A 89 -7.22 20.50 -7.22
CA LEU A 89 -7.17 19.32 -6.36
C LEU A 89 -7.21 19.70 -4.87
N LYS A 90 -6.52 20.78 -4.50
CA LYS A 90 -6.53 21.30 -3.13
C LYS A 90 -7.92 21.80 -2.72
N ARG A 91 -8.62 22.55 -3.60
CA ARG A 91 -10.02 22.97 -3.38
C ARG A 91 -10.99 21.81 -3.27
N GLN A 92 -10.71 20.68 -3.95
CA GLN A 92 -11.47 19.43 -3.80
C GLN A 92 -11.18 18.68 -2.48
N GLY A 93 -10.31 19.21 -1.62
CA GLY A 93 -9.99 18.61 -0.33
C GLY A 93 -8.99 17.47 -0.36
N LEU A 94 -8.25 17.26 -1.47
CA LEU A 94 -7.22 16.23 -1.52
C LEU A 94 -6.05 16.56 -0.61
N SER A 95 -5.50 15.53 0.05
CA SER A 95 -4.34 15.72 0.92
C SER A 95 -3.09 16.16 0.13
N PRO A 96 -2.18 16.96 0.73
CA PRO A 96 -0.92 17.34 0.08
C PRO A 96 -0.10 16.16 -0.43
N ARG A 97 -0.15 15.02 0.27
CA ARG A 97 0.51 13.77 -0.15
C ARG A 97 -0.12 13.20 -1.41
N THR A 98 -1.45 13.18 -1.51
CA THR A 98 -2.17 12.70 -2.70
C THR A 98 -1.87 13.59 -3.90
N ILE A 99 -1.92 14.93 -3.73
CA ILE A 99 -1.59 15.89 -4.78
C ILE A 99 -0.15 15.68 -5.26
N LYS A 100 0.81 15.53 -4.33
CA LYS A 100 2.21 15.25 -4.70
C LYS A 100 2.35 13.98 -5.52
N ASN A 101 1.67 12.89 -5.14
CA ASN A 101 1.71 11.62 -5.88
C ASN A 101 1.13 11.77 -7.30
N LEU A 102 0.02 12.50 -7.45
CA LEU A 102 -0.57 12.82 -8.76
C LEU A 102 0.40 13.61 -9.64
N LEU A 103 1.04 14.65 -9.09
CA LEU A 103 2.02 15.45 -9.82
C LEU A 103 3.28 14.64 -10.20
N ILE A 104 3.73 13.72 -9.35
CA ILE A 104 4.85 12.82 -9.66
C ILE A 104 4.48 11.89 -10.82
N LEU A 105 3.27 11.31 -10.79
CA LEU A 105 2.79 10.45 -11.87
C LEU A 105 2.69 11.24 -13.17
N PHE A 106 2.07 12.42 -13.15
CA PHE A 106 1.93 13.30 -14.30
C PHE A 106 3.28 13.69 -14.89
N HIS A 107 4.22 14.10 -14.04
CA HIS A 107 5.59 14.42 -14.44
C HIS A 107 6.31 13.22 -15.07
N SER A 108 6.11 12.00 -14.51
CA SER A 108 6.73 10.79 -15.06
C SER A 108 6.26 10.46 -16.46
N ILE A 109 4.98 10.70 -16.74
CA ILE A 109 4.40 10.50 -18.07
C ILE A 109 4.96 11.54 -19.07
N LEU A 110 5.03 12.81 -18.67
CA LEU A 110 5.59 13.85 -19.52
C LEU A 110 7.08 13.63 -19.79
N ARG A 111 7.87 13.18 -18.79
CA ARG A 111 9.27 12.78 -19.00
C ARG A 111 9.44 11.63 -19.99
N TYR A 112 8.49 10.70 -19.98
CA TYR A 112 8.48 9.66 -21.01
C TYR A 112 8.26 10.28 -22.40
N GLY A 113 7.31 11.21 -22.55
CA GLY A 113 7.06 11.93 -23.81
C GLY A 113 8.27 12.75 -24.29
N GLU A 114 9.00 13.37 -23.36
CA GLU A 114 10.25 14.06 -23.69
C GLU A 114 11.31 13.10 -24.24
N LYS A 115 11.49 11.93 -23.62
CA LYS A 115 12.40 10.89 -24.12
C LYS A 115 12.00 10.35 -25.49
N GLN A 116 10.71 10.36 -25.83
CA GLN A 116 10.22 9.98 -27.15
C GLN A 116 10.30 11.13 -28.17
N GLY A 117 10.70 12.33 -27.74
CA GLY A 117 10.80 13.51 -28.62
C GLY A 117 9.45 14.20 -28.88
N TYR A 118 8.38 13.90 -28.14
CA TYR A 118 7.05 14.47 -28.37
C TYR A 118 6.87 15.87 -27.77
N LEU A 119 7.68 16.23 -26.79
CA LEU A 119 7.63 17.53 -26.12
C LEU A 119 8.99 17.86 -25.49
N ASN A 120 9.16 19.12 -25.08
CA ASN A 120 10.34 19.59 -24.34
C ASN A 120 9.89 20.11 -22.97
N LEU A 121 10.45 19.57 -21.90
CA LEU A 121 10.14 19.93 -20.53
C LEU A 121 10.98 21.07 -19.95
N SER A 122 11.94 21.61 -20.70
CA SER A 122 12.88 22.64 -20.20
C SER A 122 12.21 23.89 -19.62
N GLN A 123 10.97 24.18 -20.06
CA GLN A 123 10.18 25.33 -19.60
C GLN A 123 9.05 24.94 -18.64
N LEU A 124 8.93 23.68 -18.24
CA LEU A 124 7.84 23.18 -17.41
C LEU A 124 8.28 23.02 -15.96
N GLU A 125 7.77 23.88 -15.08
CA GLU A 125 8.03 23.78 -13.65
C GLU A 125 6.93 23.00 -12.92
N PHE A 126 7.37 22.03 -12.07
CA PHE A 126 6.49 21.33 -11.14
C PHE A 126 6.74 21.82 -9.73
N ARG A 127 5.73 22.44 -9.11
CA ARG A 127 5.77 22.83 -7.70
C ARG A 127 5.03 21.79 -6.86
N TYR A 128 5.80 21.00 -6.12
CA TYR A 128 5.24 19.97 -5.25
C TYR A 128 4.81 20.58 -3.90
N PRO A 129 3.61 20.23 -3.38
CA PRO A 129 3.19 20.70 -2.07
C PRO A 129 4.13 20.16 -0.97
N LYS A 130 4.39 21.02 0.03
CA LYS A 130 5.09 20.59 1.24
C LYS A 130 4.19 19.63 2.01
N ILE A 131 4.74 18.49 2.41
CA ILE A 131 4.05 17.51 3.24
C ILE A 131 4.46 17.79 4.68
N ASN A 132 3.57 18.41 5.44
CA ASN A 132 3.75 18.47 6.88
C ASN A 132 3.41 17.06 7.41
N THR A 133 4.41 16.33 7.88
CA THR A 133 4.21 15.07 8.58
C THR A 133 3.61 15.40 9.94
N SER A 134 2.29 15.24 10.07
CA SER A 134 1.69 15.20 11.41
C SER A 134 2.34 14.03 12.16
N PRO A 135 2.71 14.22 13.45
CA PRO A 135 3.19 13.10 14.24
C PRO A 135 2.16 11.96 14.18
N PHE A 136 2.64 10.74 14.03
CA PHE A 136 1.77 9.55 14.04
C PHE A 136 0.94 9.55 15.32
N GLN A 137 -0.37 9.38 15.16
CA GLN A 137 -1.25 9.19 16.31
C GLN A 137 -0.98 7.78 16.87
N LEU A 138 -0.06 7.71 17.83
CA LEU A 138 0.24 6.49 18.56
C LEU A 138 -0.89 6.19 19.55
N ILE A 139 -1.23 4.92 19.69
CA ILE A 139 -2.09 4.47 20.77
C ILE A 139 -1.36 4.70 22.10
N SER A 140 -2.03 5.28 23.10
CA SER A 140 -1.44 5.45 24.43
C SER A 140 -1.20 4.09 25.10
N HIS A 141 -0.28 4.06 26.04
CA HIS A 141 0.00 2.82 26.80
C HIS A 141 -1.25 2.30 27.53
N GLU A 142 -2.05 3.19 28.10
CA GLU A 142 -3.31 2.88 28.75
C GLU A 142 -4.32 2.23 27.79
N HIS A 143 -4.56 2.86 26.64
CA HIS A 143 -5.47 2.33 25.62
C HIS A 143 -4.98 0.99 25.05
N LEU A 144 -3.67 0.84 24.86
CA LEU A 144 -3.09 -0.42 24.39
C LEU A 144 -3.28 -1.53 25.42
N THR A 145 -3.09 -1.24 26.73
CA THR A 145 -3.32 -2.19 27.82
C THR A 145 -4.79 -2.59 27.91
N LYS A 146 -5.71 -1.62 27.85
CA LYS A 146 -7.16 -1.87 27.80
C LYS A 146 -7.52 -2.79 26.62
N LEU A 147 -7.00 -2.51 25.44
CA LEU A 147 -7.23 -3.31 24.23
C LEU A 147 -6.71 -4.74 24.40
N ILE A 148 -5.49 -4.92 24.91
CA ILE A 148 -4.89 -6.24 25.15
C ILE A 148 -5.73 -7.03 26.15
N THR A 149 -6.21 -6.41 27.23
CA THR A 149 -7.05 -7.06 28.24
C THR A 149 -8.34 -7.61 27.62
N VAL A 150 -9.06 -6.80 26.86
CA VAL A 150 -10.29 -7.21 26.17
C VAL A 150 -10.02 -8.35 25.19
N LEU A 151 -9.01 -8.22 24.33
CA LEU A 151 -8.65 -9.24 23.35
C LEU A 151 -8.17 -10.55 24.00
N SER A 152 -7.55 -10.46 25.18
CA SER A 152 -7.06 -11.64 25.89
C SER A 152 -8.19 -12.40 26.58
N ALA A 153 -9.30 -11.76 26.89
CA ALA A 153 -10.47 -12.39 27.48
C ALA A 153 -11.28 -13.25 26.48
N GLU A 154 -11.11 -13.02 25.16
CA GLU A 154 -11.82 -13.75 24.13
C GLU A 154 -10.91 -14.77 23.42
N ASP A 155 -11.42 -15.97 23.17
CA ASP A 155 -10.80 -16.98 22.31
C ASP A 155 -11.47 -16.96 20.92
N SER A 156 -11.28 -15.86 20.19
CA SER A 156 -11.78 -15.72 18.80
C SER A 156 -10.62 -15.52 17.82
N GLU A 157 -10.81 -15.97 16.58
CA GLU A 157 -9.82 -15.81 15.50
C GLU A 157 -9.47 -14.34 15.28
N PHE A 158 -10.48 -13.45 15.41
CA PHE A 158 -10.26 -12.01 15.24
C PHE A 158 -9.40 -11.43 16.37
N SER A 159 -9.70 -11.78 17.63
CA SER A 159 -8.92 -11.32 18.80
C SER A 159 -7.47 -11.79 18.72
N ILE A 160 -7.24 -13.04 18.34
CA ILE A 160 -5.89 -13.58 18.08
C ILE A 160 -5.18 -12.83 16.95
N GLY A 161 -5.88 -12.55 15.85
CA GLY A 161 -5.31 -11.80 14.73
C GLY A 161 -4.86 -10.39 15.13
N ILE A 162 -5.64 -9.67 15.96
CA ILE A 162 -5.26 -8.35 16.43
C ILE A 162 -4.11 -8.44 17.46
N LEU A 163 -4.11 -9.45 18.34
CA LEU A 163 -2.98 -9.70 19.25
C LEU A 163 -1.69 -9.99 18.46
N LEU A 164 -1.75 -10.75 17.36
CA LEU A 164 -0.61 -10.92 16.46
C LEU A 164 -0.09 -9.59 15.93
N CYS A 165 -0.97 -8.68 15.48
CA CYS A 165 -0.54 -7.34 15.06
C CYS A 165 0.18 -6.56 16.18
N ILE A 166 -0.33 -6.67 17.43
CA ILE A 166 0.23 -5.97 18.59
C ILE A 166 1.60 -6.53 19.00
N TYR A 167 1.82 -7.84 18.85
CA TYR A 167 3.03 -8.51 19.34
C TYR A 167 4.05 -8.87 18.26
N THR A 168 3.72 -8.72 16.98
CA THR A 168 4.62 -9.03 15.86
C THR A 168 4.78 -7.89 14.87
N GLY A 169 3.90 -6.88 14.94
CA GLY A 169 3.93 -5.73 14.04
C GLY A 169 3.65 -6.08 12.56
N ILE A 170 2.97 -7.19 12.26
CA ILE A 170 2.60 -7.56 10.88
C ILE A 170 1.67 -6.54 10.24
N ARG A 171 1.69 -6.45 8.91
CA ARG A 171 0.79 -5.57 8.15
C ARG A 171 -0.61 -6.20 8.02
N VAL A 172 -1.65 -5.36 7.92
CA VAL A 172 -3.04 -5.85 7.78
C VAL A 172 -3.25 -6.77 6.57
N GLY A 173 -2.54 -6.53 5.46
CA GLY A 173 -2.59 -7.40 4.29
C GLY A 173 -1.88 -8.74 4.51
N GLU A 174 -0.82 -8.76 5.32
CA GLU A 174 -0.14 -9.97 5.76
C GLU A 174 -1.07 -10.76 6.70
N LEU A 175 -1.65 -10.11 7.72
CA LEU A 175 -2.64 -10.71 8.62
C LEU A 175 -3.81 -11.36 7.86
N SER A 176 -4.34 -10.66 6.85
CA SER A 176 -5.42 -11.18 5.98
C SER A 176 -5.04 -12.48 5.28
N GLY A 177 -3.76 -12.67 4.99
CA GLY A 177 -3.22 -13.81 4.26
C GLY A 177 -2.70 -14.97 5.10
N ILE A 178 -2.63 -14.83 6.43
CA ILE A 178 -2.13 -15.90 7.31
C ILE A 178 -3.07 -17.10 7.27
N ARG A 179 -2.48 -18.28 7.12
CA ARG A 179 -3.13 -19.57 7.32
C ARG A 179 -2.55 -20.27 8.54
N TRP A 180 -3.25 -21.29 9.06
CA TRP A 180 -2.75 -22.07 10.18
C TRP A 180 -1.45 -22.80 9.87
N GLU A 181 -1.22 -23.25 8.64
CA GLU A 181 0.05 -23.82 8.17
C GLU A 181 1.25 -22.88 8.23
N ASP A 182 1.02 -21.56 8.34
CA ASP A 182 2.09 -20.57 8.48
C ASP A 182 2.59 -20.43 9.92
N ILE A 183 2.00 -21.17 10.87
CA ILE A 183 2.35 -21.14 12.29
C ILE A 183 3.07 -22.43 12.67
N ASP A 184 4.37 -22.32 12.87
CA ASP A 184 5.17 -23.42 13.40
C ASP A 184 5.11 -23.38 14.94
N PHE A 185 4.28 -24.25 15.51
CA PHE A 185 4.07 -24.32 16.96
C PHE A 185 5.28 -24.88 17.72
N ASP A 186 6.12 -25.69 17.06
CA ASP A 186 7.29 -26.30 17.68
C ASP A 186 8.47 -25.32 17.74
N LYS A 187 8.73 -24.64 16.61
CA LYS A 187 9.76 -23.59 16.51
C LYS A 187 9.28 -22.23 17.03
N LYS A 188 7.99 -22.09 17.33
CA LYS A 188 7.35 -20.84 17.80
C LYS A 188 7.49 -19.71 16.80
N LEU A 189 7.31 -19.97 15.51
CA LEU A 189 7.52 -19.04 14.42
C LEU A 189 6.22 -18.80 13.64
N LEU A 190 6.04 -17.56 13.20
CA LEU A 190 5.08 -17.15 12.19
C LEU A 190 5.80 -16.87 10.88
N HIS A 191 5.44 -17.61 9.84
CA HIS A 191 5.98 -17.46 8.50
C HIS A 191 5.15 -16.46 7.69
N ILE A 192 5.71 -15.33 7.31
CA ILE A 192 5.03 -14.36 6.42
C ILE A 192 5.35 -14.69 4.97
N ARG A 193 4.42 -15.36 4.29
CA ARG A 193 4.59 -15.87 2.91
C ARG A 193 3.74 -15.15 1.89
N ARG A 194 2.59 -14.56 2.30
CA ARG A 194 1.62 -13.94 1.39
C ARG A 194 1.04 -12.65 1.95
N THR A 195 0.50 -11.85 1.07
CA THR A 195 -0.28 -10.66 1.41
C THR A 195 -1.52 -10.58 0.55
N ILE A 196 -2.60 -10.07 1.10
CA ILE A 196 -3.86 -9.88 0.39
C ILE A 196 -4.14 -8.39 0.27
N SER A 197 -4.50 -7.96 -0.92
CA SER A 197 -4.95 -6.60 -1.20
C SER A 197 -6.09 -6.61 -2.22
N ARG A 198 -6.97 -5.62 -2.15
CA ARG A 198 -7.98 -5.39 -3.18
C ARG A 198 -7.47 -4.34 -4.15
N ILE A 199 -7.47 -4.66 -5.43
CA ILE A 199 -7.02 -3.76 -6.49
C ILE A 199 -8.14 -3.53 -7.51
N LYS A 200 -8.02 -2.49 -8.35
CA LYS A 200 -8.89 -2.29 -9.50
C LYS A 200 -8.80 -3.51 -10.41
N ASN A 201 -9.93 -3.99 -10.88
CA ASN A 201 -9.96 -5.04 -11.90
C ASN A 201 -9.52 -4.42 -13.23
N LEU A 202 -8.35 -4.84 -13.71
CA LEU A 202 -7.77 -4.32 -14.96
C LEU A 202 -8.48 -4.88 -16.21
N ASP A 203 -9.21 -5.97 -16.05
CA ASP A 203 -9.99 -6.60 -17.12
C ASP A 203 -11.45 -6.14 -17.10
N TYR A 204 -11.82 -5.22 -16.19
CA TYR A 204 -13.16 -4.66 -16.09
C TYR A 204 -13.53 -3.92 -17.38
N SER A 205 -14.51 -4.48 -18.12
CA SER A 205 -15.00 -3.92 -19.38
C SER A 205 -16.14 -2.92 -19.19
N GLY A 206 -16.90 -3.08 -18.11
CA GLY A 206 -18.14 -2.35 -17.88
C GLY A 206 -19.32 -2.82 -18.73
N GLU A 207 -19.17 -3.94 -19.45
CA GLU A 207 -20.20 -4.48 -20.35
C GLU A 207 -21.25 -5.32 -19.59
N SER A 208 -20.92 -5.75 -18.38
CA SER A 208 -21.81 -6.55 -17.52
C SER A 208 -21.88 -5.96 -16.12
N ASP A 209 -23.07 -5.85 -15.56
CA ASP A 209 -23.30 -5.42 -14.17
C ASP A 209 -22.72 -6.41 -13.14
N ASP A 210 -22.55 -7.67 -13.53
CA ASP A 210 -21.96 -8.72 -12.66
C ASP A 210 -20.45 -8.70 -12.62
N GLU A 211 -19.79 -7.93 -13.49
CA GLU A 211 -18.33 -7.85 -13.53
C GLU A 211 -17.80 -7.00 -12.36
N PRO A 212 -16.96 -7.58 -11.47
CA PRO A 212 -16.49 -6.84 -10.30
C PRO A 212 -15.48 -5.75 -10.70
N LYS A 213 -15.75 -4.50 -10.29
CA LYS A 213 -14.83 -3.36 -10.49
C LYS A 213 -13.49 -3.52 -9.79
N THR A 214 -13.41 -4.42 -8.81
CA THR A 214 -12.19 -4.68 -8.02
C THR A 214 -12.05 -6.16 -7.74
N VAL A 215 -10.82 -6.66 -7.69
CA VAL A 215 -10.49 -8.06 -7.43
C VAL A 215 -9.57 -8.18 -6.23
N LEU A 216 -9.63 -9.33 -5.55
CA LEU A 216 -8.66 -9.68 -4.52
C LEU A 216 -7.40 -10.22 -5.17
N MET A 217 -6.29 -9.59 -4.87
CA MET A 217 -4.97 -10.05 -5.25
C MET A 217 -4.31 -10.72 -4.05
N ILE A 218 -4.04 -12.01 -4.20
CA ILE A 218 -3.24 -12.80 -3.26
C ILE A 218 -1.86 -12.98 -3.91
N GLY A 219 -0.83 -12.55 -3.25
CA GLY A 219 0.52 -12.63 -3.81
C GLY A 219 1.60 -12.60 -2.74
N PRO A 220 2.86 -12.76 -3.16
CA PRO A 220 3.99 -12.62 -2.25
C PRO A 220 4.03 -11.20 -1.67
N PRO A 221 4.64 -10.99 -0.51
CA PRO A 221 4.83 -9.68 0.07
C PRO A 221 5.57 -8.72 -0.86
N LYS A 222 5.47 -7.41 -0.58
CA LYS A 222 5.91 -6.34 -1.49
C LYS A 222 7.41 -6.41 -1.86
N SER A 223 8.26 -6.92 -0.98
CA SER A 223 9.71 -7.06 -1.18
C SER A 223 10.19 -8.43 -0.68
N VAL A 224 11.34 -8.87 -1.13
CA VAL A 224 11.98 -10.10 -0.63
C VAL A 224 12.18 -10.02 0.90
N SER A 225 12.59 -8.87 1.43
CA SER A 225 12.72 -8.64 2.87
C SER A 225 11.41 -8.74 3.66
N SER A 226 10.27 -8.74 2.98
CA SER A 226 8.96 -8.90 3.63
C SER A 226 8.57 -10.37 3.81
N ILE A 227 9.24 -11.32 3.10
CA ILE A 227 9.17 -12.76 3.40
C ILE A 227 10.12 -12.98 4.57
N ARG A 228 9.55 -13.38 5.71
CA ARG A 228 10.31 -13.47 6.96
C ARG A 228 9.62 -14.38 7.96
N ASP A 229 10.39 -14.80 8.94
CA ASP A 229 9.94 -15.57 10.08
C ASP A 229 9.96 -14.68 11.32
N ILE A 230 8.87 -14.68 12.09
CA ILE A 230 8.70 -13.85 13.27
C ILE A 230 8.47 -14.74 14.47
N PRO A 231 9.29 -14.66 15.53
CA PRO A 231 9.03 -15.38 16.78
C PRO A 231 7.69 -14.94 17.42
N ILE A 232 6.90 -15.92 17.87
CA ILE A 232 5.62 -15.68 18.54
C ILE A 232 5.82 -15.90 20.04
N PRO A 233 5.35 -14.99 20.93
CA PRO A 233 5.39 -15.19 22.38
C PRO A 233 4.57 -16.41 22.83
N ASP A 234 5.07 -17.14 23.84
CA ASP A 234 4.49 -18.40 24.33
C ASP A 234 3.01 -18.29 24.74
N PHE A 235 2.64 -17.18 25.40
CA PHE A 235 1.25 -16.99 25.83
C PHE A 235 0.30 -16.90 24.64
N LEU A 236 0.74 -16.29 23.53
CA LEU A 236 -0.06 -16.15 22.33
C LEU A 236 -0.17 -17.49 21.59
N LEU A 237 0.92 -18.26 21.50
CA LEU A 237 0.90 -19.62 20.97
C LEU A 237 -0.05 -20.55 21.75
N LYS A 238 -0.02 -20.47 23.08
CA LYS A 238 -0.97 -21.24 23.94
C LYS A 238 -2.42 -20.87 23.64
N LYS A 239 -2.69 -19.59 23.41
CA LYS A 239 -4.03 -19.10 23.04
C LYS A 239 -4.43 -19.58 21.65
N MET A 240 -3.52 -19.52 20.69
CA MET A 240 -3.74 -19.99 19.30
C MET A 240 -4.04 -21.50 19.24
N LYS A 241 -3.33 -22.32 20.03
CA LYS A 241 -3.56 -23.77 20.08
C LYS A 241 -4.99 -24.16 20.48
N ARG A 242 -5.70 -23.32 21.25
CA ARG A 242 -7.08 -23.59 21.68
C ARG A 242 -8.10 -23.52 20.55
N ILE A 243 -7.82 -22.71 19.54
CA ILE A 243 -8.74 -22.45 18.42
C ILE A 243 -8.14 -22.86 17.07
N ALA A 244 -7.04 -23.64 17.10
CA ALA A 244 -6.40 -24.08 15.87
C ALA A 244 -7.39 -24.88 14.99
N ALA A 245 -7.38 -24.56 13.71
CA ALA A 245 -8.23 -25.18 12.71
C ALA A 245 -7.36 -25.90 11.66
N GLU A 246 -7.97 -26.37 10.58
CA GLU A 246 -7.27 -27.06 9.50
C GLU A 246 -6.10 -26.24 8.95
N PRO A 247 -4.95 -26.87 8.63
CA PRO A 247 -3.72 -26.18 8.26
C PRO A 247 -3.88 -25.17 7.10
N ASP A 248 -4.69 -25.50 6.09
CA ASP A 248 -4.93 -24.70 4.90
C ASP A 248 -5.97 -23.57 5.11
N SER A 249 -6.62 -23.53 6.28
CA SER A 249 -7.62 -22.53 6.59
C SER A 249 -6.98 -21.18 7.00
N TYR A 250 -7.66 -20.08 6.62
CA TYR A 250 -7.22 -18.74 7.02
C TYR A 250 -7.44 -18.50 8.52
N LEU A 251 -6.43 -17.94 9.18
CA LEU A 251 -6.46 -17.65 10.63
C LEU A 251 -7.71 -16.88 11.07
N LEU A 252 -8.15 -15.87 10.30
CA LEU A 252 -9.23 -14.96 10.69
C LEU A 252 -10.64 -15.47 10.37
N THR A 253 -10.78 -16.58 9.67
CA THR A 253 -12.10 -17.09 9.24
C THR A 253 -12.31 -18.58 9.54
N GLY A 254 -11.26 -19.30 9.94
CA GLY A 254 -11.30 -20.74 10.18
C GLY A 254 -11.66 -21.57 8.94
N THR A 255 -11.60 -20.98 7.74
CA THR A 255 -11.95 -21.67 6.48
C THR A 255 -10.93 -21.38 5.39
N ASN A 256 -10.76 -22.33 4.46
CA ASN A 256 -9.89 -22.16 3.29
C ASN A 256 -10.60 -21.46 2.11
N ARG A 257 -11.91 -21.34 2.13
CA ARG A 257 -12.71 -20.81 1.03
C ARG A 257 -12.66 -19.30 0.91
N LYS A 258 -12.58 -18.57 2.04
CA LYS A 258 -12.68 -17.11 2.06
C LYS A 258 -11.81 -16.48 3.13
N CYS A 259 -10.88 -15.64 2.72
CA CYS A 259 -10.11 -14.81 3.64
C CYS A 259 -10.93 -13.62 4.16
N MET A 260 -10.56 -13.08 5.31
CA MET A 260 -11.09 -11.79 5.76
C MET A 260 -10.31 -10.66 5.08
N GLU A 261 -10.99 -9.90 4.22
CA GLU A 261 -10.35 -8.81 3.49
C GLU A 261 -9.81 -7.70 4.42
N PRO A 262 -8.70 -7.03 4.06
CA PRO A 262 -8.10 -5.97 4.89
C PRO A 262 -9.10 -4.88 5.32
N ARG A 263 -10.02 -4.48 4.43
CA ARG A 263 -11.06 -3.48 4.74
C ARG A 263 -12.06 -3.97 5.80
N ASN A 264 -12.39 -5.26 5.78
CA ASN A 264 -13.29 -5.85 6.77
C ASN A 264 -12.59 -5.98 8.13
N ILE A 265 -11.28 -6.32 8.14
CA ILE A 265 -10.46 -6.31 9.35
C ILE A 265 -10.45 -4.90 9.95
N GLN A 266 -10.18 -3.87 9.14
CA GLN A 266 -10.19 -2.48 9.59
C GLN A 266 -11.55 -2.06 10.17
N ARG A 267 -12.68 -2.43 9.51
CA ARG A 267 -14.04 -2.13 10.01
C ARG A 267 -14.32 -2.81 11.35
N LYS A 268 -13.98 -4.09 11.49
CA LYS A 268 -14.13 -4.82 12.77
C LYS A 268 -13.25 -4.20 13.85
N PHE A 269 -12.03 -3.82 13.52
CA PHE A 269 -11.12 -3.14 14.45
C PHE A 269 -11.69 -1.80 14.94
N GLN A 270 -12.27 -0.98 14.05
CA GLN A 270 -12.92 0.28 14.46
C GLN A 270 -14.10 0.04 15.42
N LYS A 271 -14.91 -0.99 15.17
CA LYS A 271 -16.01 -1.37 16.10
C LYS A 271 -15.46 -1.80 17.47
N LEU A 272 -14.38 -2.57 17.49
CA LEU A 272 -13.71 -2.98 18.72
C LEU A 272 -13.19 -1.77 19.52
N LEU A 273 -12.54 -0.81 18.85
CA LEU A 273 -12.08 0.41 19.51
C LEU A 273 -13.23 1.21 20.09
N GLN A 274 -14.35 1.33 19.38
CA GLN A 274 -15.55 2.00 19.87
C GLN A 274 -16.13 1.31 21.10
N GLN A 275 -16.21 -0.03 21.10
CA GLN A 275 -16.65 -0.83 22.25
C GLN A 275 -15.74 -0.67 23.47
N CYS A 276 -14.45 -0.48 23.21
CA CYS A 276 -13.46 -0.22 24.27
C CYS A 276 -13.36 1.26 24.65
N GLU A 277 -14.16 2.16 24.08
CA GLU A 277 -14.05 3.62 24.29
C GLU A 277 -12.64 4.16 24.01
N ILE A 278 -11.96 3.57 23.02
CA ILE A 278 -10.64 4.00 22.55
C ILE A 278 -10.82 4.91 21.34
N PRO A 279 -10.13 6.04 21.27
CA PRO A 279 -10.17 6.91 20.08
C PRO A 279 -9.85 6.14 18.81
N SER A 280 -10.54 6.49 17.69
CA SER A 280 -10.32 5.85 16.39
C SER A 280 -8.87 6.02 15.93
N ILE A 281 -8.18 4.91 15.74
CA ILE A 281 -6.83 4.85 15.19
C ILE A 281 -6.80 3.86 14.02
N ASN A 282 -5.86 4.05 13.10
CA ASN A 282 -5.65 3.07 12.03
C ASN A 282 -5.02 1.79 12.61
N ILE A 283 -5.43 0.62 12.10
CA ILE A 283 -4.82 -0.68 12.52
C ILE A 283 -3.29 -0.69 12.30
N HIS A 284 -2.78 0.08 11.34
CA HIS A 284 -1.33 0.23 11.13
C HIS A 284 -0.61 0.90 12.30
N SER A 285 -1.35 1.66 13.13
CA SER A 285 -0.82 2.24 14.37
C SER A 285 -0.40 1.19 15.39
N LEU A 286 -0.98 -0.03 15.34
CA LEU A 286 -0.53 -1.16 16.18
C LEU A 286 0.89 -1.59 15.84
N ARG A 287 1.24 -1.59 14.57
CA ARG A 287 2.62 -1.87 14.11
C ARG A 287 3.58 -0.78 14.56
N HIS A 288 3.17 0.49 14.53
CA HIS A 288 3.97 1.59 15.08
C HIS A 288 4.15 1.45 16.59
N ALA A 289 3.08 1.11 17.32
CA ALA A 289 3.16 0.86 18.76
C ALA A 289 4.09 -0.31 19.09
N PHE A 290 4.02 -1.42 18.34
CA PHE A 290 4.95 -2.54 18.48
C PHE A 290 6.40 -2.09 18.31
N ALA A 291 6.70 -1.37 17.23
CA ALA A 291 8.05 -0.93 16.92
C ALA A 291 8.60 0.06 17.97
N THR A 292 7.77 1.00 18.45
CA THR A 292 8.12 1.93 19.54
C THR A 292 8.44 1.17 20.80
N ARG A 293 7.59 0.21 21.23
CA ARG A 293 7.83 -0.62 22.41
C ARG A 293 9.12 -1.43 22.31
N CYS A 294 9.39 -2.05 21.15
CA CYS A 294 10.65 -2.77 20.92
C CYS A 294 11.87 -1.86 21.06
N THR A 295 11.79 -0.64 20.54
CA THR A 295 12.86 0.36 20.67
C THR A 295 13.06 0.78 22.12
N GLU A 296 11.97 1.00 22.88
CA GLU A 296 12.01 1.32 24.31
C GLU A 296 12.58 0.17 25.15
N MET A 297 12.34 -1.08 24.74
CA MET A 297 12.90 -2.29 25.36
C MET A 297 14.37 -2.54 24.97
N GLY A 298 14.94 -1.73 24.06
CA GLY A 298 16.34 -1.84 23.67
C GLY A 298 16.63 -2.82 22.54
N PHE A 299 15.63 -3.19 21.74
CA PHE A 299 15.87 -3.99 20.53
C PHE A 299 16.81 -3.22 19.59
N ASP A 300 17.79 -3.90 19.02
CA ASP A 300 18.63 -3.28 18.02
C ASP A 300 17.83 -3.02 16.72
N SER A 301 18.23 -1.95 16.02
CA SER A 301 17.47 -1.47 14.84
C SER A 301 17.48 -2.46 13.68
N LYS A 302 18.49 -3.33 13.59
CA LYS A 302 18.58 -4.34 12.53
C LYS A 302 17.58 -5.46 12.79
N THR A 303 17.61 -6.04 13.98
CA THR A 303 16.63 -7.08 14.40
C THR A 303 15.19 -6.58 14.28
N LEU A 304 14.91 -5.35 14.73
CA LEU A 304 13.58 -4.77 14.60
C LEU A 304 13.18 -4.58 13.12
N SER A 305 14.11 -4.13 12.27
CA SER A 305 13.89 -3.98 10.83
C SER A 305 13.57 -5.32 10.15
N GLU A 306 14.25 -6.39 10.54
CA GLU A 306 14.02 -7.76 10.04
C GLU A 306 12.65 -8.28 10.46
N ILE A 307 12.27 -8.16 11.75
CA ILE A 307 10.95 -8.54 12.26
C ILE A 307 9.85 -7.79 11.51
N LEU A 308 10.01 -6.49 11.31
CA LEU A 308 9.04 -5.67 10.60
C LEU A 308 9.05 -5.92 9.08
N GLY A 309 10.11 -6.48 8.50
CA GLY A 309 10.26 -6.65 7.06
C GLY A 309 10.34 -5.30 6.33
N HIS A 310 11.19 -4.39 6.82
CA HIS A 310 11.52 -3.16 6.12
C HIS A 310 12.59 -3.45 5.06
N SER A 311 12.50 -2.76 3.93
CA SER A 311 13.51 -2.89 2.86
C SER A 311 14.86 -2.25 3.21
N SER A 312 14.89 -1.45 4.26
CA SER A 312 16.10 -0.77 4.76
C SER A 312 15.96 -0.49 6.25
N VAL A 313 17.03 -0.70 7.00
CA VAL A 313 17.15 -0.34 8.43
C VAL A 313 16.90 1.16 8.64
N LYS A 314 17.28 2.00 7.66
CA LYS A 314 17.02 3.44 7.68
C LYS A 314 15.56 3.78 7.94
N ILE A 315 14.61 3.02 7.35
CA ILE A 315 13.17 3.24 7.57
C ILE A 315 12.81 3.06 9.05
N THR A 316 13.39 2.04 9.71
CA THR A 316 13.18 1.80 11.13
C THR A 316 13.79 2.92 11.97
N MET A 317 15.00 3.35 11.63
CA MET A 317 15.69 4.44 12.35
C MET A 317 14.96 5.77 12.21
N ASP A 318 14.56 6.15 10.98
CA ASP A 318 13.89 7.43 10.71
C ASP A 318 12.52 7.56 11.39
N ILE A 319 11.82 6.43 11.61
CA ILE A 319 10.46 6.44 12.17
C ILE A 319 10.48 6.24 13.70
N TYR A 320 11.32 5.37 14.23
CA TYR A 320 11.22 4.89 15.61
C TYR A 320 12.39 5.26 16.50
N VAL A 321 13.55 5.60 15.94
CA VAL A 321 14.74 5.92 16.74
C VAL A 321 14.81 7.44 17.01
N HIS A 322 13.84 7.96 17.75
CA HIS A 322 13.98 9.22 18.43
C HIS A 322 14.45 8.94 19.87
N SER A 323 15.79 8.90 20.06
CA SER A 323 16.35 8.65 21.37
C SER A 323 15.90 9.73 22.36
N SER A 324 15.05 9.36 23.33
CA SER A 324 14.70 10.24 24.43
C SER A 324 15.93 10.55 25.29
N ILE A 325 15.96 11.71 25.96
CA ILE A 325 17.03 12.06 26.88
C ILE A 325 17.22 10.96 27.94
N LYS A 326 16.12 10.37 28.45
CA LYS A 326 16.15 9.24 29.38
C LYS A 326 16.88 8.01 28.82
N GLN A 327 16.70 7.73 27.52
CA GLN A 327 17.36 6.59 26.86
C GLN A 327 18.86 6.85 26.68
N LYS A 328 19.25 8.09 26.35
CA LYS A 328 20.66 8.50 26.29
C LYS A 328 21.32 8.38 27.66
N GLN A 329 20.65 8.82 28.74
CA GLN A 329 21.12 8.68 30.11
C GLN A 329 21.33 7.21 30.49
N LYS A 330 20.33 6.33 30.25
CA LYS A 330 20.48 4.88 30.48
C LYS A 330 21.62 4.24 29.70
N CYS A 331 21.89 4.70 28.48
CA CYS A 331 23.02 4.20 27.71
C CYS A 331 24.36 4.69 28.31
N MET A 332 24.41 5.93 28.75
CA MET A 332 25.62 6.47 29.40
C MET A 332 25.91 5.82 30.76
N GLU A 333 24.85 5.50 31.55
CA GLU A 333 24.98 4.77 32.80
C GLU A 333 25.62 3.38 32.64
N LYS A 334 25.44 2.73 31.46
CA LYS A 334 26.07 1.43 31.17
C LYS A 334 27.58 1.53 30.94
N LEU A 335 28.13 2.73 30.78
CA LEU A 335 29.58 2.97 30.63
C LEU A 335 30.29 3.14 31.98
N ASN A 336 29.53 3.17 33.10
CA ASN A 336 30.15 3.17 34.44
C ASN A 336 30.69 1.76 34.68
N TYR A 337 32.06 1.67 34.68
CA TYR A 337 32.80 0.48 35.05
C TYR A 337 32.94 0.39 36.55
#